data_91a280c4fb91063e19f05ddfab17293b
#
_entry.id   91a280c4fb91063e19f05ddfab17293b
#
_cell.length_a   1.000
_cell.length_b   1.000
_cell.length_c   1.000
_cell.angle_alpha   90.00
_cell.angle_beta   90.00
_cell.angle_gamma   90.00
#
_symmetry.space_group_name_H-M   'P 1'
#
loop_
_entity.id
_entity.type
_entity.pdbx_description
1 polymer ?
#
loop_
_entity_poly.entity_id
_entity_poly.type
_entity_poly.pdbx_seq_one_letter_code
_entity_poly.pdbx_strand_id
1 'polypeptide(L)'
;MFGMQDPSQTLHQIERYMQEGRLELSEVMATQFCDMMLAKKKRDPQQQIFLLKGLRLMCDVYLMRDKADQSMASIKRMHSERKALVKILHKHAPQMLEAMQPEHEDHLRAGRLYAAAGKQRAASKAFAKCEKLSPGHLAAAHTAADLLPTKAHVDRLLASVAAAGAVIHANGAFELQPASSPPVALDTVLTSLRHASVHQPEKHQACQAEITRLEGQQAAILAGEQAANARLQSALDSLQPKHDYYQYG
;
A
#
# COMPACT_ATOMS: atom_id res chain seq x y z
N MET A 1 11.70 31.50 -13.59
CA MET A 1 11.61 31.64 -12.12
C MET A 1 10.22 31.17 -11.73
N PHE A 2 10.09 29.95 -11.23
CA PHE A 2 8.85 29.54 -10.56
C PHE A 2 8.80 30.29 -9.24
N GLY A 3 7.83 31.22 -9.09
CA GLY A 3 7.56 31.87 -7.82
C GLY A 3 7.40 30.79 -6.74
N MET A 4 7.80 31.12 -5.50
CA MET A 4 7.71 30.21 -4.35
C MET A 4 6.26 29.73 -4.20
N GLN A 5 5.90 28.63 -4.91
CA GLN A 5 4.68 27.91 -4.64
C GLN A 5 4.81 27.28 -3.23
N ASP A 6 3.71 27.26 -2.52
CA ASP A 6 3.64 26.58 -1.22
C ASP A 6 4.14 25.12 -1.41
N PRO A 7 5.12 24.66 -0.61
CA PRO A 7 5.64 23.29 -0.68
C PRO A 7 4.54 22.22 -0.66
N SER A 8 3.45 22.45 0.06
CA SER A 8 2.31 21.56 0.11
C SER A 8 1.60 21.47 -1.25
N GLN A 9 1.36 22.60 -1.92
CA GLN A 9 0.74 22.63 -3.24
C GLN A 9 1.59 21.92 -4.29
N THR A 10 2.91 22.13 -4.24
CA THR A 10 3.85 21.45 -5.16
C THR A 10 3.78 19.93 -4.98
N LEU A 11 3.77 19.44 -3.74
CA LEU A 11 3.67 17.99 -3.46
C LEU A 11 2.33 17.42 -3.96
N HIS A 12 1.22 18.10 -3.73
CA HIS A 12 -0.10 17.69 -4.25
C HIS A 12 -0.14 17.66 -5.78
N GLN A 13 0.55 18.61 -6.42
CA GLN A 13 0.63 18.64 -7.89
C GLN A 13 1.43 17.47 -8.43
N ILE A 14 2.54 17.09 -7.77
CA ILE A 14 3.31 15.89 -8.13
C ILE A 14 2.43 14.64 -7.99
N GLU A 15 1.72 14.47 -6.86
CA GLU A 15 0.80 13.36 -6.63
C GLU A 15 -0.29 13.28 -7.72
N ARG A 16 -0.89 14.42 -8.08
CA ARG A 16 -1.90 14.50 -9.15
C ARG A 16 -1.34 14.06 -10.50
N TYR A 17 -0.16 14.54 -10.88
CA TYR A 17 0.46 14.12 -12.14
C TYR A 17 0.81 12.63 -12.17
N MET A 18 1.19 12.05 -11.02
CA MET A 18 1.38 10.60 -10.91
C MET A 18 0.07 9.85 -11.17
N GLN A 19 -1.06 10.31 -10.58
CA GLN A 19 -2.39 9.71 -10.78
C GLN A 19 -2.89 9.86 -12.22
N GLU A 20 -2.57 10.97 -12.88
CA GLU A 20 -2.88 11.23 -14.29
C GLU A 20 -1.96 10.45 -15.26
N GLY A 21 -0.98 9.68 -14.77
CA GLY A 21 -0.01 8.96 -15.59
C GLY A 21 1.06 9.87 -16.23
N ARG A 22 1.15 11.15 -15.86
CA ARG A 22 2.12 12.14 -16.38
C ARG A 22 3.47 12.02 -15.66
N LEU A 23 4.06 10.81 -15.72
CA LEU A 23 5.19 10.44 -14.88
C LEU A 23 6.47 11.24 -15.16
N GLU A 24 6.70 11.68 -16.41
CA GLU A 24 7.88 12.50 -16.73
C GLU A 24 7.84 13.87 -16.05
N LEU A 25 6.67 14.48 -16.07
CA LEU A 25 6.47 15.76 -15.42
C LEU A 25 6.56 15.61 -13.89
N SER A 26 6.01 14.53 -13.34
CA SER A 26 6.14 14.19 -11.91
C SER A 26 7.61 14.02 -11.49
N GLU A 27 8.42 13.33 -12.31
CA GLU A 27 9.85 13.15 -12.04
C GLU A 27 10.58 14.48 -12.01
N VAL A 28 10.38 15.32 -13.04
CA VAL A 28 11.04 16.63 -13.13
C VAL A 28 10.66 17.49 -11.91
N MET A 29 9.37 17.57 -11.59
CA MET A 29 8.91 18.37 -10.46
C MET A 29 9.39 17.83 -9.11
N ALA A 30 9.36 16.51 -8.90
CA ALA A 30 9.83 15.89 -7.65
C ALA A 30 11.34 16.13 -7.47
N THR A 31 12.13 16.02 -8.55
CA THR A 31 13.57 16.30 -8.54
C THR A 31 13.83 17.76 -8.18
N GLN A 32 13.22 18.70 -8.91
CA GLN A 32 13.40 20.14 -8.65
C GLN A 32 12.98 20.53 -7.23
N PHE A 33 11.86 19.95 -6.74
CA PHE A 33 11.40 20.17 -5.39
C PHE A 33 12.42 19.69 -4.35
N CYS A 34 12.91 18.45 -4.49
CA CYS A 34 13.90 17.89 -3.58
C CYS A 34 15.20 18.70 -3.60
N ASP A 35 15.70 19.09 -4.78
CA ASP A 35 16.91 19.87 -4.93
C ASP A 35 16.78 21.26 -4.29
N MET A 36 15.64 21.92 -4.48
CA MET A 36 15.34 23.21 -3.85
C MET A 36 15.32 23.08 -2.32
N MET A 37 14.71 22.03 -1.80
CA MET A 37 14.65 21.78 -0.35
C MET A 37 16.02 21.41 0.21
N LEU A 38 16.84 20.66 -0.52
CA LEU A 38 18.19 20.26 -0.12
C LEU A 38 19.19 21.42 -0.16
N ALA A 39 19.01 22.39 -1.04
CA ALA A 39 19.84 23.60 -1.13
C ALA A 39 19.74 24.48 0.13
N LYS A 40 18.68 24.36 0.94
CA LYS A 40 18.53 25.11 2.18
C LYS A 40 19.51 24.60 3.22
N LYS A 41 20.44 25.46 3.67
CA LYS A 41 21.44 25.13 4.71
C LYS A 41 20.81 24.76 6.07
N LYS A 42 19.72 25.45 6.43
CA LYS A 42 18.93 25.17 7.64
C LYS A 42 17.48 24.94 7.22
N ARG A 43 16.90 23.88 7.72
CA ARG A 43 15.49 23.53 7.54
C ARG A 43 14.84 23.42 8.91
N ASP A 44 13.68 24.04 9.06
CA ASP A 44 12.81 23.78 10.20
C ASP A 44 12.17 22.38 10.09
N PRO A 45 11.54 21.86 11.16
CA PRO A 45 10.92 20.53 11.15
C PRO A 45 9.87 20.36 10.04
N GLN A 46 9.07 21.39 9.75
CA GLN A 46 8.05 21.35 8.71
C GLN A 46 8.67 21.20 7.31
N GLN A 47 9.73 21.95 7.03
CA GLN A 47 10.47 21.85 5.78
C GLN A 47 11.13 20.48 5.62
N GLN A 48 11.60 19.86 6.71
CA GLN A 48 12.13 18.49 6.68
C GLN A 48 11.05 17.46 6.42
N ILE A 49 9.83 17.63 6.94
CA ILE A 49 8.67 16.78 6.63
C ILE A 49 8.35 16.87 5.14
N PHE A 50 8.30 18.07 4.57
CA PHE A 50 8.06 18.26 3.14
C PHE A 50 9.16 17.62 2.29
N LEU A 51 10.42 17.79 2.65
CA LEU A 51 11.53 17.13 1.95
C LEU A 51 11.39 15.61 1.99
N LEU A 52 11.07 15.04 3.16
CA LEU A 52 10.89 13.59 3.31
C LEU A 52 9.73 13.08 2.43
N LYS A 53 8.62 13.83 2.39
CA LYS A 53 7.48 13.52 1.49
C LYS A 53 7.91 13.60 0.02
N GLY A 54 8.64 14.62 -0.38
CA GLY A 54 9.17 14.77 -1.76
C GLY A 54 10.09 13.61 -2.16
N LEU A 55 10.99 13.19 -1.26
CA LEU A 55 11.88 12.05 -1.50
C LEU A 55 11.11 10.73 -1.67
N ARG A 56 10.01 10.53 -0.93
CA ARG A 56 9.11 9.38 -1.09
C ARG A 56 8.44 9.39 -2.45
N LEU A 57 7.84 10.52 -2.84
CA LEU A 57 7.21 10.67 -4.16
C LEU A 57 8.21 10.44 -5.28
N MET A 58 9.43 10.95 -5.16
CA MET A 58 10.49 10.71 -6.14
C MET A 58 10.84 9.22 -6.25
N CYS A 59 10.89 8.49 -5.12
CA CYS A 59 11.09 7.05 -5.12
C CYS A 59 9.93 6.32 -5.84
N ASP A 60 8.69 6.72 -5.58
CA ASP A 60 7.50 6.12 -6.19
C ASP A 60 7.44 6.41 -7.70
N VAL A 61 7.78 7.62 -8.14
CA VAL A 61 7.89 7.98 -9.57
C VAL A 61 8.96 7.16 -10.28
N TYR A 62 10.14 6.99 -9.68
CA TYR A 62 11.19 6.15 -10.27
C TYR A 62 10.76 4.69 -10.41
N LEU A 63 9.99 4.16 -9.45
CA LEU A 63 9.43 2.82 -9.55
C LEU A 63 8.44 2.71 -10.70
N MET A 64 7.51 3.67 -10.81
CA MET A 64 6.49 3.70 -11.87
C MET A 64 7.08 3.90 -13.28
N ARG A 65 8.27 4.53 -13.37
CA ARG A 65 8.99 4.76 -14.64
C ARG A 65 10.01 3.68 -14.98
N ASP A 66 10.08 2.62 -14.21
CA ASP A 66 11.09 1.55 -14.36
C ASP A 66 12.55 2.08 -14.30
N LYS A 67 12.78 3.10 -13.48
CA LYS A 67 14.08 3.74 -13.27
C LYS A 67 14.63 3.47 -11.86
N ALA A 68 14.42 2.28 -11.35
CA ALA A 68 14.75 1.92 -9.98
C ALA A 68 16.23 2.14 -9.62
N ASP A 69 17.16 1.96 -10.55
CA ASP A 69 18.59 2.22 -10.32
C ASP A 69 18.89 3.68 -9.98
N GLN A 70 18.17 4.62 -10.58
CA GLN A 70 18.33 6.06 -10.31
C GLN A 70 17.85 6.45 -8.91
N SER A 71 16.98 5.66 -8.31
CA SER A 71 16.41 5.91 -6.97
C SER A 71 17.35 5.62 -5.80
N MET A 72 18.49 4.97 -6.04
CA MET A 72 19.38 4.49 -4.95
C MET A 72 19.88 5.60 -4.03
N ALA A 73 20.21 6.76 -4.60
CA ALA A 73 20.62 7.93 -3.82
C ALA A 73 19.44 8.48 -3.00
N SER A 74 18.26 8.52 -3.60
CA SER A 74 17.02 8.99 -2.96
C SER A 74 16.59 8.13 -1.79
N ILE A 75 16.69 6.79 -1.90
CA ILE A 75 16.42 5.86 -0.79
C ILE A 75 17.36 6.13 0.40
N LYS A 76 18.67 6.22 0.13
CA LYS A 76 19.65 6.52 1.19
C LYS A 76 19.36 7.85 1.85
N ARG A 77 19.04 8.87 1.04
CA ARG A 77 18.73 10.21 1.52
C ARG A 77 17.45 10.21 2.35
N MET A 78 16.39 9.56 1.88
CA MET A 78 15.12 9.41 2.59
C MET A 78 15.32 8.84 4.00
N HIS A 79 16.07 7.74 4.15
CA HIS A 79 16.36 7.17 5.46
C HIS A 79 17.22 8.08 6.35
N SER A 80 18.19 8.80 5.76
CA SER A 80 19.03 9.75 6.48
C SER A 80 18.22 10.94 7.00
N GLU A 81 17.40 11.56 6.16
CA GLU A 81 16.55 12.70 6.52
C GLU A 81 15.50 12.29 7.55
N ARG A 82 14.89 11.09 7.42
CA ARG A 82 13.99 10.56 8.44
C ARG A 82 14.67 10.46 9.79
N LYS A 83 15.87 9.86 9.85
CA LYS A 83 16.62 9.70 11.11
C LYS A 83 16.95 11.03 11.75
N ALA A 84 17.32 12.04 10.95
CA ALA A 84 17.58 13.39 11.42
C ALA A 84 16.31 14.05 11.97
N LEU A 85 15.20 13.97 11.23
CA LEU A 85 13.91 14.53 11.61
C LEU A 85 13.39 13.92 12.92
N VAL A 86 13.42 12.59 13.06
CA VAL A 86 12.96 11.89 14.27
C VAL A 86 13.73 12.38 15.50
N LYS A 87 15.06 12.58 15.40
CA LYS A 87 15.85 13.14 16.52
C LYS A 87 15.41 14.56 16.91
N ILE A 88 15.10 15.40 15.92
CA ILE A 88 14.63 16.77 16.16
C ILE A 88 13.25 16.75 16.80
N LEU A 89 12.33 15.94 16.26
CA LEU A 89 10.96 15.85 16.76
C LEU A 89 10.91 15.29 18.18
N HIS A 90 11.67 14.25 18.51
CA HIS A 90 11.76 13.74 19.88
C HIS A 90 12.14 14.83 20.89
N LYS A 91 13.02 15.76 20.48
CA LYS A 91 13.50 16.82 21.37
C LYS A 91 12.57 18.02 21.45
N HIS A 92 11.92 18.40 20.35
CA HIS A 92 11.24 19.69 20.24
C HIS A 92 9.73 19.61 19.97
N ALA A 93 9.23 18.51 19.43
CA ALA A 93 7.82 18.37 19.05
C ALA A 93 7.39 16.89 19.00
N PRO A 94 7.44 16.14 20.13
CA PRO A 94 7.17 14.69 20.14
C PRO A 94 5.77 14.34 19.63
N GLN A 95 4.78 15.19 19.78
CA GLN A 95 3.42 15.01 19.26
C GLN A 95 3.37 14.91 17.72
N MET A 96 4.36 15.47 17.01
CA MET A 96 4.42 15.36 15.53
C MET A 96 4.92 14.00 15.05
N LEU A 97 5.49 13.17 15.92
CA LEU A 97 5.96 11.83 15.54
C LEU A 97 4.80 10.91 15.16
N GLU A 98 3.65 11.04 15.85
CA GLU A 98 2.45 10.23 15.56
C GLU A 98 1.83 10.59 14.21
N ALA A 99 1.98 11.85 13.77
CA ALA A 99 1.51 12.31 12.47
C ALA A 99 2.45 11.94 11.30
N MET A 100 3.66 11.40 11.60
CA MET A 100 4.58 10.96 10.57
C MET A 100 4.14 9.61 10.00
N GLN A 101 4.27 9.47 8.69
CA GLN A 101 4.13 8.16 8.05
C GLN A 101 5.06 7.13 8.72
N PRO A 102 4.58 5.93 9.05
CA PRO A 102 5.36 4.90 9.74
C PRO A 102 6.67 4.52 9.03
N GLU A 103 7.70 4.15 9.79
CA GLU A 103 9.03 3.82 9.22
C GLU A 103 8.99 2.56 8.36
N HIS A 104 8.12 1.61 8.67
CA HIS A 104 7.99 0.38 7.89
C HIS A 104 7.58 0.64 6.43
N GLU A 105 6.79 1.69 6.17
CA GLU A 105 6.42 2.09 4.81
C GLU A 105 7.64 2.55 3.98
N ASP A 106 8.60 3.25 4.59
CA ASP A 106 9.84 3.63 3.91
C ASP A 106 10.70 2.40 3.59
N HIS A 107 10.67 1.37 4.43
CA HIS A 107 11.35 0.11 4.16
C HIS A 107 10.62 -0.74 3.12
N LEU A 108 9.30 -0.73 3.08
CA LEU A 108 8.52 -1.37 2.02
C LEU A 108 8.85 -0.73 0.66
N ARG A 109 8.85 0.61 0.57
CA ARG A 109 9.22 1.36 -0.63
C ARG A 109 10.64 1.03 -1.08
N ALA A 110 11.61 1.02 -0.16
CA ALA A 110 12.98 0.65 -0.43
C ALA A 110 13.09 -0.80 -0.95
N GLY A 111 12.34 -1.72 -0.37
CA GLY A 111 12.29 -3.13 -0.80
C GLY A 111 11.84 -3.28 -2.25
N ARG A 112 10.74 -2.60 -2.62
CA ARG A 112 10.23 -2.58 -4.01
C ARG A 112 11.28 -2.05 -5.00
N LEU A 113 11.90 -0.93 -4.68
CA LEU A 113 12.91 -0.31 -5.54
C LEU A 113 14.18 -1.16 -5.66
N TYR A 114 14.67 -1.76 -4.57
CA TYR A 114 15.81 -2.66 -4.63
C TYR A 114 15.50 -3.92 -5.45
N ALA A 115 14.28 -4.46 -5.34
CA ALA A 115 13.86 -5.62 -6.14
C ALA A 115 13.79 -5.25 -7.63
N ALA A 116 13.16 -4.15 -7.99
CA ALA A 116 13.10 -3.65 -9.37
C ALA A 116 14.49 -3.36 -9.96
N ALA A 117 15.45 -2.89 -9.13
CA ALA A 117 16.84 -2.70 -9.53
C ALA A 117 17.70 -3.99 -9.52
N GLY A 118 17.10 -5.17 -9.37
CA GLY A 118 17.80 -6.46 -9.32
C GLY A 118 18.65 -6.69 -8.07
N LYS A 119 18.58 -5.81 -7.06
CA LYS A 119 19.40 -5.87 -5.83
C LYS A 119 18.76 -6.75 -4.76
N GLN A 120 18.57 -8.03 -5.05
CA GLN A 120 17.79 -8.98 -4.26
C GLN A 120 18.17 -9.02 -2.77
N ARG A 121 19.49 -9.02 -2.41
CA ARG A 121 19.93 -9.02 -1.02
C ARG A 121 19.51 -7.76 -0.26
N ALA A 122 19.56 -6.59 -0.91
CA ALA A 122 19.14 -5.33 -0.31
C ALA A 122 17.62 -5.29 -0.16
N ALA A 123 16.88 -5.75 -1.15
CA ALA A 123 15.43 -5.88 -1.12
C ALA A 123 14.96 -6.77 0.03
N SER A 124 15.53 -7.97 0.16
CA SER A 124 15.21 -8.92 1.24
C SER A 124 15.49 -8.33 2.63
N LYS A 125 16.59 -7.58 2.80
CA LYS A 125 16.88 -6.86 4.06
C LYS A 125 15.85 -5.75 4.35
N ALA A 126 15.42 -5.02 3.34
CA ALA A 126 14.43 -3.95 3.47
C ALA A 126 13.06 -4.54 3.88
N PHE A 127 12.60 -5.60 3.21
CA PHE A 127 11.35 -6.29 3.58
C PHE A 127 11.42 -6.90 4.98
N ALA A 128 12.54 -7.52 5.36
CA ALA A 128 12.72 -8.06 6.70
C ALA A 128 12.67 -6.94 7.77
N LYS A 129 13.18 -5.75 7.48
CA LYS A 129 13.10 -4.60 8.39
C LYS A 129 11.69 -4.04 8.46
N CYS A 130 10.95 -3.99 7.35
CA CYS A 130 9.53 -3.65 7.33
C CYS A 130 8.76 -4.59 8.26
N GLU A 131 8.92 -5.90 8.11
CA GLU A 131 8.28 -6.92 8.95
C GLU A 131 8.63 -6.80 10.43
N LYS A 132 9.90 -6.50 10.75
CA LYS A 132 10.32 -6.28 12.13
C LYS A 132 9.62 -5.07 12.79
N LEU A 133 9.36 -4.03 12.02
CA LEU A 133 8.72 -2.79 12.49
C LEU A 133 7.20 -2.88 12.51
N SER A 134 6.62 -3.72 11.66
CA SER A 134 5.18 -3.95 11.55
C SER A 134 4.94 -5.45 11.26
N PRO A 135 4.94 -6.30 12.29
CA PRO A 135 4.70 -7.73 12.12
C PRO A 135 3.32 -8.01 11.51
N GLY A 136 3.26 -8.95 10.56
CA GLY A 136 2.02 -9.32 9.87
C GLY A 136 1.54 -8.26 8.86
N HIS A 137 2.42 -7.37 8.40
CA HIS A 137 2.09 -6.36 7.39
C HIS A 137 1.82 -7.00 6.03
N LEU A 138 0.56 -7.26 5.72
CA LEU A 138 0.13 -8.03 4.55
C LEU A 138 0.65 -7.44 3.22
N ALA A 139 0.58 -6.10 3.05
CA ALA A 139 1.08 -5.46 1.84
C ALA A 139 2.60 -5.69 1.63
N ALA A 140 3.40 -5.75 2.70
CA ALA A 140 4.82 -6.07 2.60
C ALA A 140 5.05 -7.56 2.33
N ALA A 141 4.27 -8.42 2.96
CA ALA A 141 4.39 -9.88 2.81
C ALA A 141 4.08 -10.32 1.38
N HIS A 142 2.94 -9.87 0.79
CA HIS A 142 2.61 -10.22 -0.60
C HIS A 142 3.62 -9.62 -1.59
N THR A 143 4.00 -8.34 -1.42
CA THR A 143 4.99 -7.71 -2.29
C THR A 143 6.34 -8.43 -2.25
N ALA A 144 6.80 -8.86 -1.06
CA ALA A 144 8.05 -9.59 -0.93
C ALA A 144 7.98 -10.99 -1.56
N ALA A 145 6.86 -11.69 -1.41
CA ALA A 145 6.64 -13.01 -2.01
C ALA A 145 6.51 -12.93 -3.55
N ASP A 146 5.93 -11.84 -4.07
CA ASP A 146 5.76 -11.61 -5.49
C ASP A 146 7.08 -11.24 -6.18
N LEU A 147 7.82 -10.28 -5.62
CA LEU A 147 9.08 -9.79 -6.22
C LEU A 147 10.29 -10.71 -5.93
N LEU A 148 10.28 -11.43 -4.82
CA LEU A 148 11.36 -12.30 -4.36
C LEU A 148 10.77 -13.57 -3.72
N PRO A 149 10.26 -14.53 -4.48
CA PRO A 149 9.54 -15.70 -3.97
C PRO A 149 10.48 -16.71 -3.28
N THR A 150 11.17 -16.29 -2.21
CA THR A 150 11.96 -17.19 -1.36
C THR A 150 11.02 -17.91 -0.37
N LYS A 151 11.44 -19.08 0.10
CA LYS A 151 10.70 -19.83 1.13
C LYS A 151 10.28 -18.94 2.32
N ALA A 152 11.21 -18.13 2.84
CA ALA A 152 10.93 -17.24 3.98
C ALA A 152 9.88 -16.16 3.67
N HIS A 153 9.85 -15.64 2.44
CA HIS A 153 8.85 -14.65 2.05
C HIS A 153 7.48 -15.30 1.83
N VAL A 154 7.44 -16.51 1.28
CA VAL A 154 6.19 -17.28 1.12
C VAL A 154 5.62 -17.69 2.48
N ASP A 155 6.46 -18.14 3.42
CA ASP A 155 6.01 -18.44 4.78
C ASP A 155 5.40 -17.24 5.49
N ARG A 156 5.99 -16.05 5.31
CA ARG A 156 5.42 -14.80 5.86
C ARG A 156 4.11 -14.42 5.20
N LEU A 157 4.01 -14.57 3.87
CA LEU A 157 2.75 -14.32 3.17
C LEU A 157 1.65 -15.22 3.73
N LEU A 158 1.88 -16.53 3.81
CA LEU A 158 0.92 -17.49 4.36
C LEU A 158 0.50 -17.13 5.79
N ALA A 159 1.46 -16.80 6.65
CA ALA A 159 1.19 -16.39 8.03
C ALA A 159 0.37 -15.09 8.11
N SER A 160 0.71 -14.08 7.28
CA SER A 160 -0.02 -12.80 7.25
C SER A 160 -1.44 -12.95 6.72
N VAL A 161 -1.64 -13.80 5.71
CA VAL A 161 -2.97 -14.10 5.14
C VAL A 161 -3.82 -14.88 6.13
N ALA A 162 -3.26 -15.86 6.84
CA ALA A 162 -3.98 -16.64 7.85
C ALA A 162 -4.44 -15.77 9.03
N ALA A 163 -3.69 -14.70 9.36
CA ALA A 163 -4.02 -13.77 10.43
C ALA A 163 -4.97 -12.63 10.01
N ALA A 164 -5.21 -12.44 8.71
CA ALA A 164 -6.06 -11.36 8.22
C ALA A 164 -7.54 -11.75 8.25
N GLY A 165 -8.40 -10.79 8.65
CA GLY A 165 -9.86 -10.89 8.50
C GLY A 165 -10.30 -10.52 7.09
N ALA A 166 -11.44 -11.05 6.65
CA ALA A 166 -12.06 -10.68 5.38
C ALA A 166 -13.08 -9.56 5.59
N VAL A 167 -13.08 -8.55 4.74
CA VAL A 167 -14.03 -7.43 4.75
C VAL A 167 -14.62 -7.26 3.35
N ILE A 168 -15.93 -7.05 3.27
CA ILE A 168 -16.61 -6.63 2.03
C ILE A 168 -17.07 -5.20 2.19
N HIS A 169 -16.77 -4.39 1.20
CA HIS A 169 -17.23 -3.01 1.11
C HIS A 169 -18.59 -2.92 0.40
N ALA A 170 -19.32 -1.83 0.62
CA ALA A 170 -20.62 -1.59 0.02
C ALA A 170 -20.63 -1.62 -1.52
N ASN A 171 -19.47 -1.42 -2.16
CA ASN A 171 -19.28 -1.52 -3.60
C ASN A 171 -18.98 -2.96 -4.08
N GLY A 172 -19.02 -3.95 -3.19
CA GLY A 172 -18.71 -5.36 -3.50
C GLY A 172 -17.21 -5.69 -3.53
N ALA A 173 -16.33 -4.74 -3.22
CA ALA A 173 -14.89 -5.01 -3.16
C ALA A 173 -14.58 -5.90 -1.94
N PHE A 174 -13.82 -6.98 -2.18
CA PHE A 174 -13.38 -7.90 -1.15
C PHE A 174 -11.92 -7.63 -0.81
N GLU A 175 -11.65 -7.35 0.45
CA GLU A 175 -10.32 -7.04 0.96
C GLU A 175 -9.98 -7.89 2.17
N LEU A 176 -8.69 -8.17 2.34
CA LEU A 176 -8.15 -8.74 3.56
C LEU A 176 -7.68 -7.62 4.48
N GLN A 177 -8.22 -7.59 5.69
CA GLN A 177 -7.94 -6.62 6.74
C GLN A 177 -6.97 -7.21 7.75
N PRO A 178 -5.68 -6.93 7.69
CA PRO A 178 -4.73 -7.30 8.74
C PRO A 178 -4.85 -6.35 9.93
N ALA A 179 -4.40 -6.80 11.10
CA ALA A 179 -4.43 -6.00 12.33
C ALA A 179 -3.49 -4.77 12.30
N SER A 180 -2.41 -4.83 11.51
CA SER A 180 -1.29 -3.88 11.59
C SER A 180 -0.96 -3.16 10.28
N SER A 181 -1.77 -3.34 9.22
CA SER A 181 -1.53 -2.68 7.93
C SER A 181 -2.85 -2.33 7.22
N PRO A 182 -2.81 -1.46 6.20
CA PRO A 182 -3.96 -1.19 5.36
C PRO A 182 -4.53 -2.47 4.73
N PRO A 183 -5.84 -2.47 4.41
CA PRO A 183 -6.47 -3.56 3.67
C PRO A 183 -5.77 -3.82 2.34
N VAL A 184 -5.80 -5.08 1.90
CA VAL A 184 -5.26 -5.48 0.59
C VAL A 184 -6.35 -6.21 -0.18
N ALA A 185 -6.55 -5.83 -1.43
CA ALA A 185 -7.54 -6.47 -2.30
C ALA A 185 -7.27 -7.98 -2.41
N LEU A 186 -8.32 -8.79 -2.29
CA LEU A 186 -8.22 -10.24 -2.33
C LEU A 186 -7.51 -10.73 -3.59
N ASP A 187 -7.86 -10.19 -4.76
CA ASP A 187 -7.26 -10.61 -6.03
C ASP A 187 -5.74 -10.41 -6.07
N THR A 188 -5.24 -9.34 -5.42
CA THR A 188 -3.80 -9.10 -5.28
C THR A 188 -3.15 -10.21 -4.46
N VAL A 189 -3.76 -10.60 -3.35
CA VAL A 189 -3.24 -11.66 -2.49
C VAL A 189 -3.30 -13.02 -3.18
N LEU A 190 -4.41 -13.34 -3.85
CA LEU A 190 -4.56 -14.58 -4.62
C LEU A 190 -3.52 -14.67 -5.74
N THR A 191 -3.26 -13.58 -6.43
CA THR A 191 -2.21 -13.51 -7.47
C THR A 191 -0.84 -13.82 -6.88
N SER A 192 -0.49 -13.21 -5.75
CA SER A 192 0.80 -13.48 -5.07
C SER A 192 0.90 -14.91 -4.55
N LEU A 193 -0.19 -15.51 -4.04
CA LEU A 193 -0.21 -16.92 -3.62
C LEU A 193 -0.02 -17.87 -4.81
N ARG A 194 -0.69 -17.61 -5.94
CA ARG A 194 -0.52 -18.39 -7.19
C ARG A 194 0.91 -18.28 -7.71
N HIS A 195 1.48 -17.07 -7.74
CA HIS A 195 2.87 -16.86 -8.12
C HIS A 195 3.84 -17.62 -7.19
N ALA A 196 3.66 -17.48 -5.87
CA ALA A 196 4.45 -18.20 -4.87
C ALA A 196 4.36 -19.71 -5.02
N SER A 197 3.18 -20.25 -5.31
CA SER A 197 2.91 -21.67 -5.54
C SER A 197 3.71 -22.26 -6.73
N VAL A 198 3.94 -21.47 -7.78
CA VAL A 198 4.74 -21.85 -8.94
C VAL A 198 6.24 -21.79 -8.64
N HIS A 199 6.70 -20.75 -7.96
CA HIS A 199 8.11 -20.50 -7.72
C HIS A 199 8.69 -21.24 -6.48
N GLN A 200 7.81 -21.75 -5.60
CA GLN A 200 8.18 -22.54 -4.43
C GLN A 200 7.39 -23.85 -4.39
N PRO A 201 7.80 -24.88 -5.15
CA PRO A 201 7.05 -26.16 -5.26
C PRO A 201 6.80 -26.84 -3.91
N GLU A 202 7.72 -26.71 -2.95
CA GLU A 202 7.57 -27.23 -1.59
C GLU A 202 6.46 -26.56 -0.78
N LYS A 203 6.00 -25.36 -1.20
CA LYS A 203 4.89 -24.60 -0.61
C LYS A 203 3.61 -24.66 -1.44
N HIS A 204 3.64 -25.36 -2.56
CA HIS A 204 2.49 -25.45 -3.49
C HIS A 204 1.20 -25.82 -2.76
N GLN A 205 1.22 -26.92 -2.01
CA GLN A 205 0.02 -27.41 -1.29
C GLN A 205 -0.49 -26.40 -0.26
N ALA A 206 0.40 -25.73 0.48
CA ALA A 206 0.01 -24.72 1.47
C ALA A 206 -0.62 -23.49 0.78
N CYS A 207 -0.03 -23.02 -0.33
CA CYS A 207 -0.59 -21.90 -1.11
C CYS A 207 -1.97 -22.28 -1.70
N GLN A 208 -2.14 -23.47 -2.25
CA GLN A 208 -3.41 -23.92 -2.80
C GLN A 208 -4.50 -24.06 -1.71
N ALA A 209 -4.15 -24.59 -0.54
CA ALA A 209 -5.09 -24.67 0.57
C ALA A 209 -5.57 -23.27 0.99
N GLU A 210 -4.70 -22.28 1.03
CA GLU A 210 -5.04 -20.91 1.39
C GLU A 210 -5.87 -20.21 0.31
N ILE A 211 -5.55 -20.42 -0.96
CA ILE A 211 -6.36 -19.95 -2.11
C ILE A 211 -7.79 -20.50 -1.99
N THR A 212 -7.94 -21.81 -1.82
CA THR A 212 -9.25 -22.47 -1.70
C THR A 212 -10.03 -21.93 -0.51
N ARG A 213 -9.37 -21.71 0.64
CA ARG A 213 -10.00 -21.13 1.84
C ARG A 213 -10.53 -19.73 1.57
N LEU A 214 -9.73 -18.86 0.92
CA LEU A 214 -10.10 -17.47 0.63
C LEU A 214 -11.22 -17.38 -0.40
N GLU A 215 -11.16 -18.16 -1.48
CA GLU A 215 -12.20 -18.21 -2.51
C GLU A 215 -13.51 -18.76 -1.90
N GLY A 216 -13.43 -19.75 -1.02
CA GLY A 216 -14.58 -20.27 -0.29
C GLY A 216 -15.21 -19.25 0.65
N GLN A 217 -14.40 -18.46 1.36
CA GLN A 217 -14.90 -17.36 2.19
C GLN A 217 -15.61 -16.29 1.36
N GLN A 218 -15.01 -15.88 0.24
CA GLN A 218 -15.63 -14.93 -0.68
C GLN A 218 -16.98 -15.43 -1.18
N ALA A 219 -17.05 -16.67 -1.63
CA ALA A 219 -18.30 -17.27 -2.11
C ALA A 219 -19.37 -17.33 -1.02
N ALA A 220 -19.00 -17.70 0.22
CA ALA A 220 -19.94 -17.77 1.34
C ALA A 220 -20.52 -16.40 1.72
N ILE A 221 -19.69 -15.36 1.69
CA ILE A 221 -20.13 -14.00 2.01
C ILE A 221 -21.05 -13.47 0.91
N LEU A 222 -20.69 -13.65 -0.37
CA LEU A 222 -21.54 -13.24 -1.50
C LEU A 222 -22.91 -13.95 -1.48
N ALA A 223 -22.94 -15.24 -1.16
CA ALA A 223 -24.20 -15.98 -1.00
C ALA A 223 -25.04 -15.43 0.15
N GLY A 224 -24.42 -15.06 1.27
CA GLY A 224 -25.09 -14.42 2.41
C GLY A 224 -25.70 -13.07 2.05
N GLU A 225 -25.00 -12.22 1.31
CA GLU A 225 -25.50 -10.94 0.83
C GLU A 225 -26.68 -11.09 -0.14
N GLN A 226 -26.58 -12.04 -1.07
CA GLN A 226 -27.66 -12.33 -2.02
C GLN A 226 -28.92 -12.81 -1.27
N ALA A 227 -28.77 -13.67 -0.26
CA ALA A 227 -29.87 -14.12 0.57
C ALA A 227 -30.49 -12.99 1.39
N ALA A 228 -29.68 -12.07 1.94
CA ALA A 228 -30.16 -10.90 2.67
C ALA A 228 -30.94 -9.94 1.76
N ASN A 229 -30.42 -9.65 0.56
CA ASN A 229 -31.08 -8.81 -0.43
C ASN A 229 -32.41 -9.42 -0.90
N ALA A 230 -32.46 -10.73 -1.14
CA ALA A 230 -33.70 -11.42 -1.49
C ALA A 230 -34.78 -11.32 -0.39
N ARG A 231 -34.38 -11.43 0.90
CA ARG A 231 -35.28 -11.23 2.04
C ARG A 231 -35.81 -9.79 2.12
N LEU A 232 -34.94 -8.79 1.91
CA LEU A 232 -35.33 -7.39 1.88
C LEU A 232 -36.30 -7.10 0.73
N GLN A 233 -36.04 -7.62 -0.46
CA GLN A 233 -36.93 -7.46 -1.60
C GLN A 233 -38.30 -8.10 -1.32
N SER A 234 -38.35 -9.33 -0.78
CA SER A 234 -39.57 -10.00 -0.40
C SER A 234 -40.36 -9.21 0.65
N ALA A 235 -39.68 -8.61 1.63
CA ALA A 235 -40.30 -7.74 2.63
C ALA A 235 -40.87 -6.46 2.01
N LEU A 236 -40.15 -5.82 1.10
CA LEU A 236 -40.62 -4.65 0.36
C LEU A 236 -41.82 -4.96 -0.50
N ASP A 237 -41.82 -6.08 -1.21
CA ASP A 237 -42.93 -6.53 -2.05
C ASP A 237 -44.19 -6.79 -1.20
N SER A 238 -44.02 -7.29 0.04
CA SER A 238 -45.13 -7.51 0.99
C SER A 238 -45.72 -6.22 1.54
N LEU A 239 -44.95 -5.12 1.56
CA LEU A 239 -45.39 -3.81 2.03
C LEU A 239 -46.02 -2.96 0.91
N GLN A 240 -45.93 -3.35 -0.35
CA GLN A 240 -46.62 -2.66 -1.42
C GLN A 240 -48.14 -2.84 -1.21
N PRO A 241 -48.93 -1.74 -1.13
CA PRO A 241 -50.35 -1.84 -1.02
C PRO A 241 -50.87 -2.56 -2.27
N LYS A 242 -51.62 -3.67 -2.05
CA LYS A 242 -52.44 -4.27 -3.10
C LYS A 242 -53.39 -3.18 -3.57
N HIS A 243 -53.10 -2.56 -4.70
CA HIS A 243 -54.10 -1.71 -5.38
C HIS A 243 -55.24 -2.62 -5.85
N ASP A 244 -56.17 -2.86 -4.95
CA ASP A 244 -57.48 -3.32 -5.38
C ASP A 244 -58.09 -2.22 -6.26
N TYR A 245 -58.09 -2.42 -7.55
CA TYR A 245 -58.86 -1.65 -8.46
C TYR A 245 -60.33 -1.84 -8.09
N TYR A 246 -60.86 -0.94 -7.29
CA TYR A 246 -62.32 -0.78 -7.21
C TYR A 246 -62.78 -0.33 -8.59
N GLN A 247 -63.18 -1.27 -9.43
CA GLN A 247 -64.01 -1.00 -10.58
C GLN A 247 -65.39 -0.61 -10.03
N TYR A 248 -65.65 0.69 -9.95
CA TYR A 248 -67.00 1.17 -9.84
C TYR A 248 -67.63 1.04 -11.22
N GLY A 249 -68.54 0.03 -11.38
CA GLY A 249 -69.51 -0.03 -12.46
C GLY A 249 -70.63 1.00 -12.25
#